data_04f972e00efb72797a06657b793492f5
#
_entry.id   04f972e00efb72797a06657b793492f5
#
_cell.length_a   1.000
_cell.length_b   1.000
_cell.length_c   1.000
_cell.angle_alpha   90.00
_cell.angle_beta   90.00
_cell.angle_gamma   90.00
#
_symmetry.space_group_name_H-M   'P 1'
#
loop_
_entity.id
_entity.type
_entity.pdbx_description
1 polymer ?
#
loop_
_entity_poly.entity_id
_entity_poly.type
_entity_poly.pdbx_seq_one_letter_code
_entity_poly.pdbx_strand_id
1 'polypeptide(L)'
;QHARDILLSGADKVAINTGAVKNPKIITELMELFGRQCIVVAVDVKRNYNVAGQKNVFTGNGKKFWFEVFIYGGKKETGIDAIEWTKKMESLGAGEILLTSIDMDGTKDGYDIDLTREIVNSVSIPVVASGGCGKPEDMIDVFKKTDVEAALAASIFHYETHSVNRVKELIKENGIPVRI
;
A
#
# COMPACT_ATOMS: atom_id res chain seq x y z
N GLN A 1 -6.31 -22.12 -3.01
CA GLN A 1 -6.24 -22.71 -4.37
C GLN A 1 -5.91 -21.63 -5.41
N HIS A 2 -6.73 -20.55 -5.55
CA HIS A 2 -6.57 -19.52 -6.60
C HIS A 2 -5.17 -18.87 -6.65
N ALA A 3 -4.59 -18.49 -5.50
CA ALA A 3 -3.26 -17.90 -5.47
C ALA A 3 -2.17 -18.84 -6.01
N ARG A 4 -2.28 -20.14 -5.68
CA ARG A 4 -1.41 -21.17 -6.21
C ARG A 4 -1.54 -21.31 -7.72
N ASP A 5 -2.77 -21.33 -8.22
CA ASP A 5 -3.04 -21.50 -9.66
C ASP A 5 -2.46 -20.30 -10.45
N ILE A 6 -2.59 -19.07 -9.92
CA ILE A 6 -2.04 -17.85 -10.52
C ILE A 6 -0.50 -17.91 -10.59
N LEU A 7 0.17 -18.27 -9.50
CA LEU A 7 1.64 -18.39 -9.46
C LEU A 7 2.14 -19.50 -10.39
N LEU A 8 1.48 -20.67 -10.40
CA LEU A 8 1.84 -21.76 -11.31
C LEU A 8 1.58 -21.43 -12.78
N SER A 9 0.69 -20.46 -13.06
CA SER A 9 0.43 -19.96 -14.42
C SER A 9 1.45 -18.90 -14.88
N GLY A 10 2.48 -18.60 -14.07
CA GLY A 10 3.60 -17.74 -14.44
C GLY A 10 3.55 -16.32 -13.87
N ALA A 11 2.66 -16.01 -12.92
CA ALA A 11 2.73 -14.75 -12.20
C ALA A 11 3.93 -14.72 -11.24
N ASP A 12 4.64 -13.61 -11.19
CA ASP A 12 5.77 -13.42 -10.26
C ASP A 12 5.31 -13.22 -8.81
N LYS A 13 4.17 -12.56 -8.63
CA LYS A 13 3.59 -12.22 -7.33
C LYS A 13 2.06 -12.31 -7.33
N VAL A 14 1.49 -12.53 -6.16
CA VAL A 14 0.04 -12.43 -5.92
C VAL A 14 -0.25 -11.42 -4.83
N ALA A 15 -1.23 -10.55 -5.07
CA ALA A 15 -1.71 -9.58 -4.08
C ALA A 15 -3.00 -10.08 -3.41
N ILE A 16 -3.02 -10.08 -2.08
CA ILE A 16 -4.12 -10.61 -1.28
C ILE A 16 -4.61 -9.55 -0.29
N ASN A 17 -5.88 -9.15 -0.36
CA ASN A 17 -6.53 -8.22 0.57
C ASN A 17 -7.55 -8.98 1.44
N THR A 18 -8.80 -9.05 0.99
CA THR A 18 -9.94 -9.64 1.76
C THR A 18 -9.66 -11.07 2.23
N GLY A 19 -8.95 -11.85 1.41
CA GLY A 19 -8.57 -13.22 1.75
C GLY A 19 -7.67 -13.31 2.97
N ALA A 20 -6.70 -12.39 3.08
CA ALA A 20 -5.80 -12.30 4.22
C ALA A 20 -6.53 -11.88 5.51
N VAL A 21 -7.47 -10.94 5.44
CA VAL A 21 -8.26 -10.52 6.61
C VAL A 21 -9.16 -11.65 7.10
N LYS A 22 -9.77 -12.41 6.21
CA LYS A 22 -10.63 -13.55 6.57
C LYS A 22 -9.87 -14.75 7.12
N ASN A 23 -8.69 -15.01 6.56
CA ASN A 23 -7.81 -16.11 6.96
C ASN A 23 -6.34 -15.69 6.89
N PRO A 24 -5.81 -15.04 7.94
CA PRO A 24 -4.40 -14.60 7.94
C PRO A 24 -3.38 -15.72 7.73
N LYS A 25 -3.69 -16.96 8.10
CA LYS A 25 -2.81 -18.12 7.93
C LYS A 25 -2.48 -18.41 6.46
N ILE A 26 -3.31 -17.94 5.52
CA ILE A 26 -3.03 -18.10 4.09
C ILE A 26 -1.69 -17.48 3.68
N ILE A 27 -1.25 -16.43 4.36
CA ILE A 27 0.04 -15.78 4.10
C ILE A 27 1.19 -16.74 4.40
N THR A 28 1.16 -17.39 5.56
CA THR A 28 2.17 -18.39 5.94
C THR A 28 2.14 -19.61 5.01
N GLU A 29 0.95 -20.13 4.71
CA GLU A 29 0.79 -21.29 3.81
C GLU A 29 1.37 -21.02 2.41
N LEU A 30 1.15 -19.82 1.87
CA LEU A 30 1.69 -19.44 0.56
C LEU A 30 3.19 -19.13 0.63
N MET A 31 3.66 -18.54 1.72
CA MET A 31 5.08 -18.25 1.94
C MET A 31 5.89 -19.56 2.01
N GLU A 32 5.38 -20.57 2.70
CA GLU A 32 6.04 -21.88 2.78
C GLU A 32 6.11 -22.61 1.42
N LEU A 33 5.12 -22.39 0.54
CA LEU A 33 5.06 -23.04 -0.77
C LEU A 33 5.85 -22.31 -1.86
N PHE A 34 5.88 -20.99 -1.84
CA PHE A 34 6.38 -20.17 -2.97
C PHE A 34 7.47 -19.17 -2.56
N GLY A 35 7.73 -19.02 -1.27
CA GLY A 35 8.63 -18.01 -0.73
C GLY A 35 7.95 -16.64 -0.55
N ARG A 36 8.44 -15.87 0.42
CA ARG A 36 7.84 -14.57 0.79
C ARG A 36 7.85 -13.54 -0.35
N GLN A 37 8.84 -13.60 -1.24
CA GLN A 37 8.98 -12.69 -2.39
C GLN A 37 7.80 -12.72 -3.37
N CYS A 38 7.00 -13.80 -3.37
CA CYS A 38 5.81 -13.93 -4.21
C CYS A 38 4.53 -13.39 -3.56
N ILE A 39 4.58 -13.03 -2.26
CA ILE A 39 3.38 -12.71 -1.49
C ILE A 39 3.30 -11.21 -1.20
N VAL A 40 2.34 -10.55 -1.81
CA VAL A 40 1.98 -9.16 -1.55
C VAL A 40 0.69 -9.10 -0.73
N VAL A 41 0.69 -8.34 0.35
CA VAL A 41 -0.56 -8.06 1.07
C VAL A 41 -1.05 -6.68 0.66
N ALA A 42 -2.21 -6.65 -0.01
CA ALA A 42 -2.88 -5.39 -0.34
C ALA A 42 -3.69 -4.91 0.87
N VAL A 43 -3.48 -3.66 1.26
CA VAL A 43 -4.08 -3.04 2.45
C VAL A 43 -4.75 -1.74 2.03
N ASP A 44 -6.08 -1.77 1.95
CA ASP A 44 -6.89 -0.58 1.70
C ASP A 44 -7.18 0.09 3.03
N VAL A 45 -6.85 1.36 3.17
CA VAL A 45 -6.87 2.09 4.45
C VAL A 45 -7.67 3.36 4.34
N LYS A 46 -8.44 3.64 5.39
CA LYS A 46 -9.19 4.89 5.53
C LYS A 46 -9.03 5.46 6.94
N ARG A 47 -9.05 6.80 7.07
CA ARG A 47 -9.10 7.46 8.36
C ARG A 47 -10.44 7.24 9.03
N ASN A 48 -10.43 6.68 10.25
CA ASN A 48 -11.60 6.57 11.11
C ASN A 48 -11.47 7.56 12.28
N TYR A 49 -12.49 8.38 12.46
CA TYR A 49 -12.50 9.43 13.49
C TYR A 49 -13.10 8.98 14.82
N ASN A 50 -13.60 7.75 14.91
CA ASN A 50 -13.99 7.15 16.19
C ASN A 50 -12.75 6.51 16.84
N VAL A 51 -12.09 7.26 17.70
CA VAL A 51 -10.81 6.86 18.32
C VAL A 51 -10.95 6.11 19.64
N ALA A 52 -12.17 5.81 20.08
CA ALA A 52 -12.41 5.13 21.36
C ALA A 52 -11.75 3.73 21.35
N GLY A 53 -10.86 3.49 22.32
CA GLY A 53 -10.16 2.21 22.46
C GLY A 53 -9.01 1.95 21.47
N GLN A 54 -8.70 2.90 20.58
CA GLN A 54 -7.61 2.76 19.63
C GLN A 54 -6.24 3.13 20.24
N LYS A 55 -5.20 2.38 19.87
CA LYS A 55 -3.82 2.59 20.35
C LYS A 55 -3.05 3.59 19.49
N ASN A 56 -3.14 3.45 18.17
CA ASN A 56 -2.42 4.27 17.21
C ASN A 56 -3.33 5.43 16.76
N VAL A 57 -3.36 6.51 17.56
CA VAL A 57 -4.20 7.68 17.30
C VAL A 57 -3.33 8.85 16.84
N PHE A 58 -3.71 9.43 15.73
CA PHE A 58 -3.06 10.58 15.10
C PHE A 58 -3.92 11.83 15.21
N THR A 59 -3.32 12.99 14.95
CA THR A 59 -4.02 14.26 14.89
C THR A 59 -3.69 14.98 13.59
N GLY A 60 -4.71 15.31 12.82
CA GLY A 60 -4.58 16.11 11.60
C GLY A 60 -5.80 17.02 11.44
N ASN A 61 -5.56 18.25 10.96
CA ASN A 61 -6.59 19.27 10.79
C ASN A 61 -7.49 19.48 12.04
N GLY A 62 -6.88 19.41 13.23
CA GLY A 62 -7.57 19.57 14.51
C GLY A 62 -8.47 18.41 14.92
N LYS A 63 -8.47 17.30 14.20
CA LYS A 63 -9.25 16.10 14.51
C LYS A 63 -8.35 14.93 14.83
N LYS A 64 -8.76 14.09 15.78
CA LYS A 64 -8.11 12.80 16.06
C LYS A 64 -8.70 11.73 15.16
N PHE A 65 -7.85 10.85 14.67
CA PHE A 65 -8.23 9.70 13.84
C PHE A 65 -7.22 8.56 14.04
N TRP A 66 -7.56 7.39 13.51
CA TRP A 66 -6.68 6.24 13.35
C TRP A 66 -6.83 5.67 11.93
N PHE A 67 -5.90 4.84 11.52
CA PHE A 67 -5.91 4.22 10.19
C PHE A 67 -6.56 2.85 10.24
N GLU A 68 -7.73 2.70 9.64
CA GLU A 68 -8.51 1.47 9.63
C GLU A 68 -8.37 0.72 8.32
N VAL A 69 -8.18 -0.61 8.40
CA VAL A 69 -8.16 -1.51 7.24
C VAL A 69 -9.57 -1.74 6.72
N PHE A 70 -9.73 -1.66 5.41
CA PHE A 70 -10.95 -1.96 4.69
C PHE A 70 -10.78 -3.18 3.79
N ILE A 71 -11.89 -3.85 3.47
CA ILE A 71 -11.96 -5.01 2.58
C ILE A 71 -13.01 -4.83 1.50
N TYR A 72 -13.04 -5.77 0.53
CA TYR A 72 -13.94 -5.74 -0.61
C TYR A 72 -13.79 -4.47 -1.47
N GLY A 73 -12.53 -4.06 -1.73
CA GLY A 73 -12.26 -2.86 -2.52
C GLY A 73 -12.72 -1.60 -1.81
N GLY A 74 -12.41 -1.45 -0.53
CA GLY A 74 -12.71 -0.27 0.26
C GLY A 74 -14.17 -0.13 0.72
N LYS A 75 -15.00 -1.17 0.56
CA LYS A 75 -16.46 -1.09 0.82
C LYS A 75 -16.87 -1.48 2.23
N LYS A 76 -16.02 -2.18 2.98
CA LYS A 76 -16.36 -2.70 4.30
C LYS A 76 -15.25 -2.45 5.30
N GLU A 77 -15.59 -1.76 6.38
CA GLU A 77 -14.75 -1.57 7.56
C GLU A 77 -14.50 -2.89 8.30
N THR A 78 -13.38 -2.99 9.00
CA THR A 78 -12.96 -4.20 9.69
C THR A 78 -12.73 -4.01 11.20
N GLY A 79 -12.58 -2.79 11.67
CA GLY A 79 -12.12 -2.48 13.02
C GLY A 79 -10.64 -2.79 13.27
N ILE A 80 -9.85 -3.12 12.22
CA ILE A 80 -8.45 -3.51 12.33
C ILE A 80 -7.57 -2.29 12.10
N ASP A 81 -6.65 -2.03 13.04
CA ASP A 81 -5.63 -0.99 12.90
C ASP A 81 -4.61 -1.36 11.80
N ALA A 82 -4.36 -0.45 10.87
CA ALA A 82 -3.52 -0.71 9.71
C ALA A 82 -2.05 -0.95 10.08
N ILE A 83 -1.53 -0.28 11.12
CA ILE A 83 -0.14 -0.45 11.58
C ILE A 83 0.02 -1.82 12.21
N GLU A 84 -0.86 -2.21 13.11
CA GLU A 84 -0.83 -3.54 13.72
C GLU A 84 -1.08 -4.65 12.69
N TRP A 85 -1.91 -4.38 11.69
CA TRP A 85 -2.18 -5.31 10.61
C TRP A 85 -0.96 -5.57 9.73
N THR A 86 -0.28 -4.52 9.29
CA THR A 86 0.90 -4.65 8.42
C THR A 86 2.05 -5.36 9.14
N LYS A 87 2.31 -5.05 10.41
CA LYS A 87 3.27 -5.79 11.26
C LYS A 87 2.92 -7.27 11.36
N LYS A 88 1.64 -7.58 11.56
CA LYS A 88 1.18 -8.97 11.61
C LYS A 88 1.37 -9.68 10.27
N MET A 89 1.08 -9.03 9.15
CA MET A 89 1.27 -9.64 7.83
C MET A 89 2.74 -9.91 7.55
N GLU A 90 3.64 -8.99 7.88
CA GLU A 90 5.08 -9.22 7.81
C GLU A 90 5.52 -10.42 8.66
N SER A 91 5.05 -10.51 9.91
CA SER A 91 5.38 -11.63 10.81
C SER A 91 4.88 -12.98 10.30
N LEU A 92 3.79 -13.00 9.53
CA LEU A 92 3.25 -14.20 8.88
C LEU A 92 3.94 -14.56 7.57
N GLY A 93 4.87 -13.73 7.09
CA GLY A 93 5.69 -14.02 5.92
C GLY A 93 5.31 -13.27 4.66
N ALA A 94 4.54 -12.18 4.74
CA ALA A 94 4.38 -11.27 3.62
C ALA A 94 5.75 -10.74 3.16
N GLY A 95 5.93 -10.61 1.85
CA GLY A 95 7.16 -10.08 1.25
C GLY A 95 7.05 -8.63 0.82
N GLU A 96 5.82 -8.10 0.71
CA GLU A 96 5.57 -6.72 0.26
C GLU A 96 4.17 -6.26 0.72
N ILE A 97 4.03 -4.98 1.00
CA ILE A 97 2.73 -4.33 1.27
C ILE A 97 2.36 -3.43 0.09
N LEU A 98 1.20 -3.63 -0.50
CA LEU A 98 0.57 -2.68 -1.42
C LEU A 98 -0.44 -1.85 -0.63
N LEU A 99 -0.07 -0.61 -0.32
CA LEU A 99 -0.83 0.29 0.56
C LEU A 99 -1.66 1.27 -0.25
N THR A 100 -2.97 1.18 -0.17
CA THR A 100 -3.89 2.11 -0.84
C THR A 100 -4.62 2.99 0.16
N SER A 101 -4.43 4.31 0.05
CA SER A 101 -5.27 5.27 0.79
C SER A 101 -6.60 5.46 0.06
N ILE A 102 -7.69 5.00 0.67
CA ILE A 102 -9.04 5.19 0.15
C ILE A 102 -9.41 6.68 0.14
N ASP A 103 -8.95 7.43 1.14
CA ASP A 103 -9.24 8.87 1.25
C ASP A 103 -8.62 9.67 0.11
N MET A 104 -7.49 9.21 -0.44
CA MET A 104 -6.78 9.90 -1.53
C MET A 104 -7.09 9.29 -2.91
N ASP A 105 -7.55 8.03 -2.96
CA ASP A 105 -7.78 7.34 -4.24
C ASP A 105 -8.82 8.08 -5.10
N GLY A 106 -8.43 8.36 -6.35
CA GLY A 106 -9.25 9.12 -7.31
C GLY A 106 -9.26 10.65 -7.15
N THR A 107 -8.71 11.21 -6.06
CA THR A 107 -8.70 12.67 -5.82
C THR A 107 -7.74 13.43 -6.75
N LYS A 108 -6.61 12.81 -7.11
CA LYS A 108 -5.49 13.43 -7.84
C LYS A 108 -4.76 14.53 -7.04
N ASP A 109 -4.87 14.54 -5.71
CA ASP A 109 -4.29 15.54 -4.81
C ASP A 109 -2.95 15.07 -4.19
N GLY A 110 -2.38 13.98 -4.70
CA GLY A 110 -1.15 13.35 -4.21
C GLY A 110 -1.40 12.17 -3.29
N TYR A 111 -0.31 11.46 -2.94
CA TYR A 111 -0.36 10.31 -2.04
C TYR A 111 -0.60 10.73 -0.58
N ASP A 112 -1.13 9.82 0.21
CA ASP A 112 -1.27 10.00 1.66
C ASP A 112 0.11 9.86 2.35
N ILE A 113 0.80 10.98 2.50
CA ILE A 113 2.17 11.02 3.05
C ILE A 113 2.20 10.52 4.50
N ASP A 114 1.22 10.91 5.31
CA ASP A 114 1.19 10.54 6.73
C ASP A 114 0.96 9.04 6.88
N LEU A 115 -0.05 8.49 6.21
CA LEU A 115 -0.32 7.05 6.20
C LEU A 115 0.90 6.26 5.70
N THR A 116 1.47 6.68 4.56
CA THR A 116 2.61 5.98 3.94
C THR A 116 3.80 5.96 4.87
N ARG A 117 4.14 7.09 5.49
CA ARG A 117 5.25 7.21 6.46
C ARG A 117 5.06 6.30 7.66
N GLU A 118 3.87 6.29 8.24
CA GLU A 118 3.59 5.47 9.43
C GLU A 118 3.70 3.97 9.11
N ILE A 119 3.22 3.53 7.96
CA ILE A 119 3.35 2.11 7.56
C ILE A 119 4.80 1.76 7.24
N VAL A 120 5.52 2.56 6.44
CA VAL A 120 6.95 2.34 6.12
C VAL A 120 7.78 2.23 7.39
N ASN A 121 7.57 3.12 8.37
CA ASN A 121 8.28 3.06 9.65
C ASN A 121 7.91 1.86 10.54
N SER A 122 6.81 1.17 10.23
CA SER A 122 6.29 0.09 11.07
C SER A 122 6.71 -1.31 10.63
N VAL A 123 7.19 -1.47 9.39
CA VAL A 123 7.60 -2.75 8.80
C VAL A 123 9.00 -2.64 8.18
N SER A 124 9.65 -3.78 7.92
CA SER A 124 10.96 -3.86 7.26
C SER A 124 10.88 -4.40 5.83
N ILE A 125 9.69 -4.81 5.39
CA ILE A 125 9.43 -5.26 4.02
C ILE A 125 9.02 -4.09 3.13
N PRO A 126 9.28 -4.16 1.80
CA PRO A 126 8.90 -3.13 0.86
C PRO A 126 7.45 -2.72 0.93
N VAL A 127 7.22 -1.40 0.82
CA VAL A 127 5.89 -0.80 0.73
C VAL A 127 5.73 -0.12 -0.62
N VAL A 128 4.59 -0.36 -1.28
CA VAL A 128 4.17 0.32 -2.51
C VAL A 128 3.06 1.29 -2.17
N ALA A 129 3.28 2.59 -2.30
CA ALA A 129 2.24 3.60 -2.09
C ALA A 129 1.25 3.63 -3.27
N SER A 130 -0.04 3.69 -2.97
CA SER A 130 -1.13 3.73 -3.95
C SER A 130 -2.26 4.66 -3.50
N GLY A 131 -2.93 5.28 -4.49
CA GLY A 131 -4.06 6.20 -4.30
C GLY A 131 -3.64 7.67 -4.27
N GLY A 132 -4.26 8.49 -5.10
CA GLY A 132 -4.14 9.95 -5.09
C GLY A 132 -3.21 10.57 -6.13
N CYS A 133 -2.36 9.81 -6.83
CA CYS A 133 -1.43 10.37 -7.81
C CYS A 133 -2.16 11.05 -8.97
N GLY A 134 -1.96 12.37 -9.13
CA GLY A 134 -2.50 13.19 -10.22
C GLY A 134 -1.46 13.68 -11.21
N LYS A 135 -0.19 13.72 -10.82
CA LYS A 135 0.93 14.22 -11.62
C LYS A 135 2.27 13.59 -11.16
N PRO A 136 3.33 13.66 -11.99
CA PRO A 136 4.64 13.08 -11.65
C PRO A 136 5.26 13.62 -10.35
N GLU A 137 5.02 14.90 -10.03
CA GLU A 137 5.51 15.56 -8.81
C GLU A 137 4.99 14.87 -7.55
N ASP A 138 3.80 14.27 -7.58
CA ASP A 138 3.23 13.54 -6.45
C ASP A 138 4.06 12.29 -6.13
N MET A 139 4.61 11.62 -7.16
CA MET A 139 5.55 10.51 -6.96
C MET A 139 6.87 10.98 -6.37
N ILE A 140 7.41 12.10 -6.87
CA ILE A 140 8.63 12.70 -6.32
C ILE A 140 8.42 13.04 -4.84
N ASP A 141 7.27 13.60 -4.50
CA ASP A 141 6.91 13.99 -3.14
C ASP A 141 6.82 12.79 -2.20
N VAL A 142 6.15 11.72 -2.59
CA VAL A 142 6.02 10.54 -1.72
C VAL A 142 7.38 9.88 -1.48
N PHE A 143 8.23 9.76 -2.49
CA PHE A 143 9.59 9.24 -2.32
C PHE A 143 10.47 10.12 -1.42
N LYS A 144 10.39 11.44 -1.55
CA LYS A 144 11.20 12.38 -0.75
C LYS A 144 10.72 12.54 0.70
N LYS A 145 9.42 12.34 0.95
CA LYS A 145 8.79 12.58 2.25
C LYS A 145 8.59 11.31 3.09
N THR A 146 8.78 10.17 2.45
CA THR A 146 8.59 8.88 3.10
C THR A 146 9.63 7.89 2.64
N ASP A 147 10.21 7.04 3.20
CA ASP A 147 11.19 6.09 2.65
C ASP A 147 10.54 4.92 1.87
N VAL A 148 9.45 5.20 1.15
CA VAL A 148 8.73 4.18 0.36
C VAL A 148 9.54 3.72 -0.84
N GLU A 149 9.55 2.43 -1.13
CA GLU A 149 10.37 1.84 -2.19
C GLU A 149 9.72 1.88 -3.57
N ALA A 150 8.39 1.98 -3.63
CA ALA A 150 7.67 2.05 -4.90
C ALA A 150 6.39 2.88 -4.79
N ALA A 151 5.96 3.44 -5.92
CA ALA A 151 4.72 4.17 -6.05
C ALA A 151 3.92 3.68 -7.26
N LEU A 152 2.63 3.41 -7.05
CA LEU A 152 1.69 2.98 -8.08
C LEU A 152 0.78 4.13 -8.46
N ALA A 153 0.59 4.36 -9.76
CA ALA A 153 -0.39 5.28 -10.29
C ALA A 153 -1.19 4.65 -11.43
N ALA A 154 -2.43 5.05 -11.58
CA ALA A 154 -3.31 4.58 -12.64
C ALA A 154 -3.66 5.70 -13.63
N SER A 155 -4.36 6.74 -13.18
CA SER A 155 -4.98 7.75 -14.04
C SER A 155 -3.99 8.50 -14.94
N ILE A 156 -2.81 8.88 -14.44
CA ILE A 156 -1.82 9.62 -15.21
C ILE A 156 -1.26 8.80 -16.40
N PHE A 157 -1.30 7.48 -16.30
CA PHE A 157 -0.87 6.57 -17.36
C PHE A 157 -2.04 6.13 -18.25
N HIS A 158 -3.20 5.82 -17.68
CA HIS A 158 -4.38 5.39 -18.43
C HIS A 158 -4.94 6.45 -19.37
N TYR A 159 -4.88 7.71 -18.97
CA TYR A 159 -5.32 8.83 -19.82
C TYR A 159 -4.19 9.40 -20.69
N GLU A 160 -3.06 8.69 -20.78
CA GLU A 160 -1.89 9.05 -21.60
C GLU A 160 -1.35 10.48 -21.32
N THR A 161 -1.67 11.04 -20.15
CA THR A 161 -1.18 12.37 -19.75
C THR A 161 0.33 12.39 -19.63
N HIS A 162 0.92 11.27 -19.18
CA HIS A 162 2.36 11.08 -19.08
C HIS A 162 2.73 9.64 -19.46
N SER A 163 3.87 9.46 -20.17
CA SER A 163 4.43 8.13 -20.36
C SER A 163 5.21 7.69 -19.12
N VAL A 164 5.26 6.40 -18.88
CA VAL A 164 6.04 5.82 -17.76
C VAL A 164 7.50 6.23 -17.82
N ASN A 165 8.10 6.24 -19.02
CA ASN A 165 9.50 6.63 -19.22
C ASN A 165 9.73 8.09 -18.83
N ARG A 166 8.85 9.01 -19.27
CA ARG A 166 8.97 10.43 -18.91
C ARG A 166 8.86 10.68 -17.42
N VAL A 167 7.95 9.97 -16.73
CA VAL A 167 7.82 10.05 -15.27
C VAL A 167 9.09 9.54 -14.58
N LYS A 168 9.66 8.43 -15.04
CA LYS A 168 10.92 7.90 -14.51
C LYS A 168 12.10 8.85 -14.69
N GLU A 169 12.19 9.51 -15.86
CA GLU A 169 13.20 10.54 -16.12
C GLU A 169 13.07 11.69 -15.11
N LEU A 170 11.86 12.22 -14.90
CA LEU A 170 11.61 13.30 -13.94
C LEU A 170 11.97 12.90 -12.51
N ILE A 171 11.65 11.67 -12.09
CA ILE A 171 12.03 11.15 -10.79
C ILE A 171 13.56 11.10 -10.66
N LYS A 172 14.26 10.62 -11.69
CA LYS A 172 15.73 10.57 -11.73
C LYS A 172 16.36 11.96 -11.72
N GLU A 173 15.84 12.92 -12.49
CA GLU A 173 16.26 14.34 -12.50
C GLU A 173 16.16 14.97 -11.08
N ASN A 174 15.25 14.46 -10.25
CA ASN A 174 15.08 14.88 -8.87
C ASN A 174 15.95 14.12 -7.85
N GLY A 175 16.93 13.34 -8.33
CA GLY A 175 17.91 12.63 -7.51
C GLY A 175 17.41 11.34 -6.85
N ILE A 176 16.26 10.83 -7.29
CA ILE A 176 15.68 9.59 -6.77
C ILE A 176 16.10 8.43 -7.68
N PRO A 177 16.72 7.36 -7.14
CA PRO A 177 17.09 6.19 -7.92
C PRO A 177 15.87 5.51 -8.52
N VAL A 178 15.87 5.29 -9.84
CA VAL A 178 14.81 4.55 -10.54
C VAL A 178 15.39 3.60 -11.56
N ARG A 179 14.74 2.48 -11.77
CA ARG A 179 15.05 1.54 -12.85
C ARG A 179 14.45 2.07 -14.16
N ILE A 180 15.31 2.43 -15.11
CA ILE A 180 14.95 2.86 -16.48
C ILE A 180 14.96 1.65 -17.39
#